data_04775f4d2d2aa62b380f675855e3d418
#
_entry.id   04775f4d2d2aa62b380f675855e3d418
#
_cell.length_a   1.000
_cell.length_b   1.000
_cell.length_c   1.000
_cell.angle_alpha   90.00
_cell.angle_beta   90.00
_cell.angle_gamma   90.00
#
_symmetry.space_group_name_H-M   'P 1'
#
loop_
_entity.id
_entity.type
_entity.pdbx_description
1 polymer ?
#
loop_
_entity_poly.entity_id
_entity_poly.type
_entity_poly.pdbx_seq_one_letter_code
_entity_poly.pdbx_strand_id
1 'polypeptide(L)'
;MAAACALTAAVTLLPLSHGAGDGQGEAGGRSVARAVTARADTCEEPERSLRPSTADGPAIEKIKARGKLIAGVDQNSFRWGYRNPATGDLEGFDIDLVRAVAKDILGDPDKVIYRAIPTNQRVLALREHKVDVVVRTMTVNCSRIKDVAFSTAYFQAGQQVLAPKKSAVKGYDASLAGRKVCTAKGSTAYDALAAKSFGAKFEGLTVSSQLDCLVRLQLGEVDAVVTDNALAAGQAAQDPAVELKGEPFTQEYYGIAVKLGSDDLVRRLNHVLDDYREGGDDGPWMKAYGKWLKDDLPGIEKPPEPKYRDN
;
A
#
# COMPACT_ATOMS: atom_id res chain seq x y z
N MET A 1 0.21 17.67 60.84
CA MET A 1 0.86 18.96 60.58
C MET A 1 0.79 19.23 59.09
N ALA A 2 0.00 20.25 58.75
CA ALA A 2 -0.26 20.66 57.37
C ALA A 2 0.83 21.63 56.89
N ALA A 3 1.19 21.57 55.65
CA ALA A 3 1.83 22.67 54.93
C ALA A 3 1.32 22.72 53.50
N ALA A 4 0.42 23.68 53.27
CA ALA A 4 -0.05 24.06 51.94
C ALA A 4 0.91 25.11 51.37
N CYS A 5 1.36 24.91 50.13
CA CYS A 5 2.03 25.95 49.34
C CYS A 5 1.12 26.35 48.19
N ALA A 6 0.59 27.56 48.29
CA ALA A 6 -0.14 28.24 47.22
C ALA A 6 0.89 28.95 46.32
N LEU A 7 0.83 28.72 45.00
CA LEU A 7 1.55 29.48 43.99
C LEU A 7 0.57 30.43 43.27
N THR A 8 0.75 31.73 43.52
CA THR A 8 0.05 32.81 42.85
C THR A 8 0.70 33.13 41.50
N ALA A 9 -0.04 33.06 40.42
CA ALA A 9 0.36 33.54 39.10
C ALA A 9 0.15 35.06 38.99
N ALA A 10 1.17 35.82 38.73
CA ALA A 10 1.13 37.25 38.44
C ALA A 10 0.95 37.47 36.94
N VAL A 11 -0.15 38.07 36.55
CA VAL A 11 -0.42 38.56 35.19
C VAL A 11 0.11 39.98 35.10
N THR A 12 1.14 40.23 34.29
CA THR A 12 1.59 41.57 33.97
C THR A 12 0.92 42.09 32.69
N LEU A 13 0.08 43.11 32.86
CA LEU A 13 -0.46 43.95 31.81
C LEU A 13 0.55 45.02 31.41
N LEU A 14 0.92 45.11 30.15
CA LEU A 14 1.70 46.21 29.59
C LEU A 14 0.78 47.27 29.01
N PRO A 15 1.02 48.57 29.22
CA PRO A 15 0.16 49.63 28.70
C PRO A 15 0.49 50.03 27.27
N LEU A 16 -0.52 50.28 26.47
CA LEU A 16 -0.48 50.96 25.19
C LEU A 16 -0.16 52.43 25.35
N SER A 17 0.97 52.90 24.83
CA SER A 17 1.26 54.32 24.70
C SER A 17 0.90 54.82 23.29
N HIS A 18 -0.04 55.78 23.23
CA HIS A 18 -0.29 56.59 22.03
C HIS A 18 0.71 57.71 21.98
N GLY A 19 1.45 57.79 20.90
CA GLY A 19 2.29 58.94 20.58
C GLY A 19 1.94 59.45 19.17
N ALA A 20 1.29 60.61 19.14
CA ALA A 20 1.12 61.37 17.90
C ALA A 20 2.40 62.23 17.68
N GLY A 21 2.91 62.20 16.45
CA GLY A 21 4.04 63.04 16.03
C GLY A 21 4.06 63.12 14.51
N ASP A 22 3.73 64.30 13.97
CA ASP A 22 3.85 64.69 12.57
C ASP A 22 5.32 64.74 12.12
N GLY A 23 5.65 64.23 10.93
CA GLY A 23 6.94 64.40 10.27
C GLY A 23 6.93 63.84 8.86
N GLN A 24 6.89 64.74 7.87
CA GLN A 24 7.10 64.44 6.47
C GLN A 24 8.48 63.90 6.17
N GLY A 25 8.60 62.90 5.28
CA GLY A 25 9.89 62.54 4.70
C GLY A 25 9.95 61.15 4.05
N GLU A 26 9.98 61.13 2.73
CA GLU A 26 10.60 60.18 1.82
C GLU A 26 10.10 58.75 1.64
N ALA A 27 9.79 58.49 0.39
CA ALA A 27 9.42 57.20 -0.19
C ALA A 27 10.52 56.13 -0.08
N GLY A 28 10.36 55.19 0.83
CA GLY A 28 11.08 53.95 0.88
C GLY A 28 10.11 52.80 0.64
N GLY A 29 10.20 52.15 -0.51
CA GLY A 29 9.35 51.02 -0.88
C GLY A 29 9.51 49.86 0.09
N ARG A 30 8.51 49.67 0.99
CA ARG A 30 8.35 48.46 1.75
C ARG A 30 7.81 47.39 0.83
N SER A 31 8.69 46.49 0.38
CA SER A 31 8.30 45.23 -0.21
C SER A 31 7.49 44.46 0.84
N VAL A 32 6.17 44.44 0.66
CA VAL A 32 5.30 43.54 1.40
C VAL A 32 5.68 42.13 0.94
N ALA A 33 6.37 41.39 1.81
CA ALA A 33 6.60 39.99 1.61
C ALA A 33 5.23 39.32 1.46
N ARG A 34 4.89 38.99 0.22
CA ARG A 34 3.67 38.23 -0.11
C ARG A 34 3.86 36.89 0.58
N ALA A 35 3.09 36.63 1.64
CA ALA A 35 3.02 35.32 2.23
C ALA A 35 2.59 34.36 1.12
N VAL A 36 3.54 33.55 0.64
CA VAL A 36 3.24 32.41 -0.18
C VAL A 36 2.50 31.47 0.76
N THR A 37 1.17 31.47 0.65
CA THR A 37 0.34 30.43 1.25
C THR A 37 0.89 29.11 0.69
N ALA A 38 1.57 28.34 1.54
CA ALA A 38 1.90 26.97 1.24
C ALA A 38 0.58 26.29 0.87
N ARG A 39 0.43 25.94 -0.40
CA ARG A 39 -0.67 25.12 -0.88
C ARG A 39 -0.57 23.86 -0.01
N ALA A 40 -1.57 23.59 0.80
CA ALA A 40 -1.69 22.29 1.43
C ALA A 40 -1.61 21.28 0.26
N ASP A 41 -0.58 20.43 0.25
CA ASP A 41 -0.47 19.34 -0.71
C ASP A 41 -1.68 18.44 -0.48
N THR A 42 -2.76 18.72 -1.19
CA THR A 42 -3.88 17.81 -1.30
C THR A 42 -3.32 16.60 -2.04
N CYS A 43 -3.19 15.48 -1.33
CA CYS A 43 -2.74 14.24 -1.91
C CYS A 43 -3.86 13.70 -2.81
N GLU A 44 -3.96 14.25 -4.02
CA GLU A 44 -4.82 13.78 -5.08
C GLU A 44 -4.03 12.81 -5.95
N GLU A 45 -4.64 11.69 -6.35
CA GLU A 45 -4.04 10.64 -7.20
C GLU A 45 -2.65 10.15 -6.69
N PRO A 46 -2.58 9.55 -5.48
CA PRO A 46 -1.32 9.08 -4.90
C PRO A 46 -0.61 8.03 -5.77
N GLU A 47 -1.34 7.38 -6.70
CA GLU A 47 -0.83 6.40 -7.64
C GLU A 47 -0.02 6.99 -8.81
N ARG A 48 0.03 8.32 -8.97
CA ARG A 48 0.94 8.96 -9.94
C ARG A 48 2.39 8.73 -9.55
N SER A 49 3.20 8.29 -10.51
CA SER A 49 4.60 7.96 -10.31
C SER A 49 5.52 8.76 -11.24
N LEU A 50 6.81 8.49 -11.19
CA LEU A 50 7.81 9.11 -12.05
C LEU A 50 7.75 8.52 -13.46
N ARG A 51 8.08 9.32 -14.48
CA ARG A 51 8.19 8.81 -15.86
C ARG A 51 9.25 7.72 -15.96
N PRO A 52 9.05 6.71 -16.81
CA PRO A 52 9.97 5.58 -16.98
C PRO A 52 11.35 6.04 -17.50
N SER A 53 12.38 5.26 -17.16
CA SER A 53 13.74 5.45 -17.68
C SER A 53 14.54 4.16 -17.52
N THR A 54 15.41 3.90 -18.49
CA THR A 54 16.39 2.81 -18.45
C THR A 54 17.77 3.24 -17.90
N ALA A 55 17.91 4.53 -17.54
CA ALA A 55 19.16 5.03 -16.97
C ALA A 55 19.45 4.38 -15.61
N ASP A 56 20.69 3.98 -15.41
CA ASP A 56 21.17 3.50 -14.11
C ASP A 56 21.41 4.70 -13.17
N GLY A 57 21.23 4.46 -11.89
CA GLY A 57 21.54 5.37 -10.81
C GLY A 57 21.91 4.57 -9.56
N PRO A 58 22.09 5.23 -8.42
CA PRO A 58 22.71 4.63 -7.23
C PRO A 58 22.01 3.34 -6.72
N ALA A 59 20.67 3.27 -6.80
CA ALA A 59 19.94 2.09 -6.35
C ALA A 59 20.13 0.92 -7.33
N ILE A 60 20.07 1.17 -8.64
CA ILE A 60 20.30 0.16 -9.69
C ILE A 60 21.74 -0.34 -9.64
N GLU A 61 22.73 0.56 -9.54
CA GLU A 61 24.14 0.21 -9.44
C GLU A 61 24.44 -0.70 -8.25
N LYS A 62 23.82 -0.42 -7.10
CA LYS A 62 23.93 -1.26 -5.90
C LYS A 62 23.37 -2.66 -6.12
N ILE A 63 22.22 -2.80 -6.83
CA ILE A 63 21.62 -4.08 -7.17
C ILE A 63 22.54 -4.85 -8.14
N LYS A 64 23.04 -4.18 -9.17
CA LYS A 64 23.97 -4.76 -10.17
C LYS A 64 25.29 -5.22 -9.52
N ALA A 65 25.90 -4.39 -8.67
CA ALA A 65 27.13 -4.73 -7.96
C ALA A 65 26.96 -5.95 -7.03
N ARG A 66 25.79 -6.10 -6.41
CA ARG A 66 25.46 -7.28 -5.60
C ARG A 66 25.14 -8.52 -6.45
N GLY A 67 24.72 -8.33 -7.69
CA GLY A 67 24.33 -9.41 -8.60
C GLY A 67 23.00 -10.10 -8.26
N LYS A 68 22.22 -9.55 -7.35
CA LYS A 68 20.91 -10.08 -6.91
C LYS A 68 19.95 -8.93 -6.55
N LEU A 69 18.68 -9.07 -6.93
CA LEU A 69 17.57 -8.24 -6.43
C LEU A 69 17.08 -8.82 -5.09
N ILE A 70 16.92 -8.00 -4.06
CA ILE A 70 16.29 -8.43 -2.80
C ILE A 70 14.85 -7.95 -2.80
N ALA A 71 13.90 -8.88 -2.92
CA ALA A 71 12.48 -8.60 -3.00
C ALA A 71 11.73 -9.01 -1.73
N GLY A 72 10.99 -8.06 -1.15
CA GLY A 72 10.02 -8.31 -0.10
C GLY A 72 8.70 -8.75 -0.70
N VAL A 73 8.24 -9.96 -0.37
CA VAL A 73 7.08 -10.61 -0.96
C VAL A 73 6.20 -11.25 0.12
N ASP A 74 4.99 -11.67 -0.26
CA ASP A 74 4.25 -12.65 0.53
C ASP A 74 4.72 -14.07 0.19
N GLN A 75 4.42 -15.02 1.06
CA GLN A 75 4.56 -16.44 0.79
C GLN A 75 3.29 -17.24 1.13
N ASN A 76 2.24 -16.55 1.56
CA ASN A 76 1.00 -17.14 2.05
C ASN A 76 -0.24 -16.70 1.26
N SER A 77 -0.14 -15.67 0.41
CA SER A 77 -1.24 -15.17 -0.41
C SER A 77 -1.37 -16.00 -1.68
N PHE A 78 -2.30 -16.96 -1.69
CA PHE A 78 -2.53 -17.89 -2.80
C PHE A 78 -2.66 -17.18 -4.12
N ARG A 79 -1.93 -17.65 -5.14
CA ARG A 79 -1.82 -17.10 -6.50
C ARG A 79 -1.19 -15.69 -6.63
N TRP A 80 -0.94 -14.99 -5.53
CA TRP A 80 -0.24 -13.69 -5.52
C TRP A 80 1.24 -13.83 -5.22
N GLY A 81 1.56 -14.31 -4.04
CA GLY A 81 2.88 -14.70 -3.60
C GLY A 81 2.67 -15.79 -2.57
N TYR A 82 2.85 -17.01 -2.97
CA TYR A 82 2.61 -18.17 -2.10
C TYR A 82 3.65 -19.26 -2.35
N ARG A 83 3.90 -20.01 -1.30
CA ARG A 83 4.77 -21.18 -1.39
C ARG A 83 3.91 -22.38 -1.77
N ASN A 84 4.17 -22.93 -2.95
CA ASN A 84 3.47 -24.10 -3.44
C ASN A 84 3.78 -25.31 -2.55
N PRO A 85 2.80 -25.92 -1.87
CA PRO A 85 3.05 -27.02 -0.95
C PRO A 85 3.54 -28.31 -1.62
N ALA A 86 3.29 -28.46 -2.93
CA ALA A 86 3.72 -29.65 -3.68
C ALA A 86 5.18 -29.55 -4.14
N THR A 87 5.65 -28.36 -4.55
CA THR A 87 7.00 -28.16 -5.09
C THR A 87 7.95 -27.48 -4.11
N GLY A 88 7.43 -26.76 -3.14
CA GLY A 88 8.19 -25.89 -2.26
C GLY A 88 8.59 -24.56 -2.88
N ASP A 89 8.23 -24.31 -4.14
CA ASP A 89 8.59 -23.09 -4.86
C ASP A 89 7.72 -21.90 -4.42
N LEU A 90 8.30 -20.71 -4.53
CA LEU A 90 7.58 -19.46 -4.35
C LEU A 90 7.09 -18.99 -5.72
N GLU A 91 5.77 -18.84 -5.86
CA GLU A 91 5.13 -18.52 -7.14
C GLU A 91 3.91 -17.62 -6.97
N GLY A 92 3.38 -17.08 -8.08
CA GLY A 92 2.22 -16.21 -8.12
C GLY A 92 2.45 -14.95 -8.95
N PHE A 93 1.41 -14.13 -9.07
CA PHE A 93 1.42 -12.93 -9.90
C PHE A 93 2.51 -11.93 -9.48
N ASP A 94 2.64 -11.65 -8.18
CA ASP A 94 3.67 -10.76 -7.64
C ASP A 94 5.09 -11.33 -7.86
N ILE A 95 5.22 -12.66 -7.82
CA ILE A 95 6.51 -13.34 -8.03
C ILE A 95 6.95 -13.27 -9.49
N ASP A 96 6.00 -13.47 -10.44
CA ASP A 96 6.29 -13.31 -11.87
C ASP A 96 6.73 -11.85 -12.17
N LEU A 97 6.11 -10.87 -11.53
CA LEU A 97 6.52 -9.46 -11.66
C LEU A 97 7.91 -9.20 -11.08
N VAL A 98 8.26 -9.76 -9.92
CA VAL A 98 9.62 -9.67 -9.36
C VAL A 98 10.66 -10.27 -10.31
N ARG A 99 10.33 -11.39 -10.95
CA ARG A 99 11.22 -12.04 -11.95
C ARG A 99 11.41 -11.17 -13.18
N ALA A 100 10.36 -10.47 -13.65
CA ALA A 100 10.47 -9.51 -14.75
C ALA A 100 11.42 -8.35 -14.39
N VAL A 101 11.32 -7.81 -13.18
CA VAL A 101 12.24 -6.77 -12.68
C VAL A 101 13.69 -7.27 -12.62
N ALA A 102 13.90 -8.47 -12.09
CA ALA A 102 15.25 -9.05 -12.01
C ALA A 102 15.84 -9.30 -13.40
N LYS A 103 15.03 -9.79 -14.36
CA LYS A 103 15.44 -10.00 -15.74
C LYS A 103 15.89 -8.70 -16.41
N ASP A 104 15.15 -7.60 -16.21
CA ASP A 104 15.52 -6.30 -16.78
C ASP A 104 16.81 -5.75 -16.18
N ILE A 105 16.93 -5.72 -14.85
CA ILE A 105 18.09 -5.10 -14.17
C ILE A 105 19.37 -5.97 -14.28
N LEU A 106 19.23 -7.30 -14.21
CA LEU A 106 20.33 -8.24 -14.04
C LEU A 106 20.49 -9.25 -15.20
N GLY A 107 19.61 -9.17 -16.21
CA GLY A 107 19.61 -10.08 -17.35
C GLY A 107 19.10 -11.51 -17.05
N ASP A 108 18.72 -11.80 -15.80
CA ASP A 108 18.36 -13.15 -15.37
C ASP A 108 17.22 -13.08 -14.33
N PRO A 109 16.03 -13.68 -14.60
CA PRO A 109 14.87 -13.65 -13.73
C PRO A 109 15.07 -14.39 -12.39
N ASP A 110 16.07 -15.25 -12.29
CA ASP A 110 16.35 -16.04 -11.09
C ASP A 110 17.38 -15.39 -10.15
N LYS A 111 17.94 -14.25 -10.54
CA LYS A 111 18.84 -13.45 -9.69
C LYS A 111 18.07 -12.66 -8.61
N VAL A 112 17.25 -13.36 -7.81
CA VAL A 112 16.44 -12.80 -6.73
C VAL A 112 16.75 -13.48 -5.40
N ILE A 113 16.77 -12.66 -4.34
CA ILE A 113 16.68 -13.12 -2.95
C ILE A 113 15.29 -12.71 -2.46
N TYR A 114 14.42 -13.68 -2.28
CA TYR A 114 13.09 -13.45 -1.73
C TYR A 114 13.14 -13.35 -0.21
N ARG A 115 12.43 -12.36 0.35
CA ARG A 115 12.19 -12.20 1.79
C ARG A 115 10.70 -12.14 2.04
N ALA A 116 10.17 -13.12 2.77
CA ALA A 116 8.80 -13.10 3.24
C ALA A 116 8.64 -12.00 4.30
N ILE A 117 7.72 -11.05 4.04
CA ILE A 117 7.53 -9.87 4.89
C ILE A 117 6.08 -9.80 5.35
N PRO A 118 5.79 -9.72 6.67
CA PRO A 118 4.45 -9.44 7.17
C PRO A 118 3.91 -8.09 6.69
N THR A 119 2.58 -7.97 6.62
CA THR A 119 1.90 -6.77 6.09
C THR A 119 2.36 -5.48 6.77
N ASN A 120 2.48 -5.47 8.07
CA ASN A 120 2.91 -4.29 8.86
C ASN A 120 4.42 -4.02 8.84
N GLN A 121 5.23 -4.89 8.20
CA GLN A 121 6.68 -4.73 8.14
C GLN A 121 7.17 -4.18 6.79
N ARG A 122 6.28 -4.01 5.80
CA ARG A 122 6.64 -3.62 4.42
C ARG A 122 7.42 -2.30 4.36
N VAL A 123 6.89 -1.25 5.00
CA VAL A 123 7.54 0.07 5.03
C VAL A 123 8.87 0.01 5.79
N LEU A 124 8.88 -0.65 6.96
CA LEU A 124 10.09 -0.76 7.78
C LEU A 124 11.22 -1.51 7.05
N ALA A 125 10.90 -2.59 6.34
CA ALA A 125 11.88 -3.37 5.58
C ALA A 125 12.58 -2.54 4.49
N LEU A 126 11.86 -1.64 3.82
CA LEU A 126 12.43 -0.70 2.85
C LEU A 126 13.29 0.37 3.52
N ARG A 127 12.79 0.98 4.60
CA ARG A 127 13.51 2.02 5.33
C ARG A 127 14.84 1.51 5.92
N GLU A 128 14.86 0.29 6.41
CA GLU A 128 16.03 -0.38 6.98
C GLU A 128 16.92 -1.06 5.93
N HIS A 129 16.65 -0.87 4.64
CA HIS A 129 17.40 -1.51 3.54
C HIS A 129 17.46 -3.05 3.62
N LYS A 130 16.48 -3.68 4.25
CA LYS A 130 16.36 -5.13 4.27
C LYS A 130 15.98 -5.70 2.91
N VAL A 131 15.28 -4.90 2.10
CA VAL A 131 14.88 -5.22 0.72
C VAL A 131 15.09 -4.01 -0.18
N ASP A 132 15.24 -4.25 -1.48
CA ASP A 132 15.31 -3.20 -2.51
C ASP A 132 13.91 -2.80 -2.95
N VAL A 133 13.04 -3.79 -3.12
CA VAL A 133 11.65 -3.62 -3.56
C VAL A 133 10.69 -4.40 -2.64
N VAL A 134 9.44 -3.95 -2.55
CA VAL A 134 8.33 -4.73 -2.00
C VAL A 134 7.28 -4.90 -3.09
N VAL A 135 7.04 -6.15 -3.49
CA VAL A 135 5.99 -6.57 -4.42
C VAL A 135 5.08 -7.52 -3.65
N ARG A 136 4.03 -6.96 -3.04
CA ARG A 136 3.20 -7.66 -2.07
C ARG A 136 1.85 -6.99 -1.92
N THR A 137 1.06 -6.94 -3.02
CA THR A 137 -0.32 -6.38 -3.02
C THR A 137 -0.40 -5.09 -2.17
N MET A 138 0.53 -4.16 -2.40
CA MET A 138 0.68 -2.98 -1.55
C MET A 138 -0.02 -1.78 -2.17
N THR A 139 -1.17 -1.41 -1.62
CA THR A 139 -1.93 -0.23 -2.03
C THR A 139 -1.11 1.03 -1.89
N VAL A 140 -1.08 1.83 -2.96
CA VAL A 140 -0.56 3.18 -2.97
C VAL A 140 -1.59 4.11 -2.34
N ASN A 141 -1.22 4.85 -1.30
CA ASN A 141 -2.08 5.84 -0.67
C ASN A 141 -1.29 7.00 -0.08
N CYS A 142 -1.98 8.06 0.31
CA CYS A 142 -1.39 9.31 0.81
C CYS A 142 -0.54 9.14 2.08
N SER A 143 -0.86 8.17 2.91
CA SER A 143 -0.06 7.90 4.11
C SER A 143 1.28 7.27 3.73
N ARG A 144 1.25 6.25 2.87
CA ARG A 144 2.44 5.45 2.53
C ARG A 144 3.45 6.19 1.65
N ILE A 145 2.99 7.07 0.73
CA ILE A 145 3.90 7.85 -0.12
C ILE A 145 4.76 8.87 0.65
N LYS A 146 4.46 9.13 1.92
CA LYS A 146 5.30 9.93 2.81
C LYS A 146 6.53 9.16 3.31
N ASP A 147 6.46 7.83 3.33
CA ASP A 147 7.47 6.95 3.91
C ASP A 147 8.25 6.14 2.86
N VAL A 148 7.62 5.85 1.71
CA VAL A 148 8.18 5.05 0.62
C VAL A 148 7.76 5.63 -0.73
N ALA A 149 8.52 5.32 -1.79
CA ALA A 149 8.15 5.65 -3.16
C ALA A 149 7.52 4.43 -3.85
N PHE A 150 6.69 4.68 -4.86
CA PHE A 150 5.98 3.64 -5.60
C PHE A 150 6.17 3.77 -7.11
N SER A 151 6.14 2.63 -7.79
CA SER A 151 5.90 2.55 -9.23
C SER A 151 4.49 3.03 -9.57
N THR A 152 4.16 3.13 -10.86
CA THR A 152 2.78 3.15 -11.35
C THR A 152 2.05 1.88 -10.91
N ALA A 153 0.72 1.93 -10.89
CA ALA A 153 -0.10 0.79 -10.49
C ALA A 153 0.13 -0.42 -11.40
N TYR A 154 0.40 -1.58 -10.83
CA TYR A 154 0.47 -2.84 -11.57
C TYR A 154 -0.82 -3.66 -11.49
N PHE A 155 -1.71 -3.34 -10.55
CA PHE A 155 -3.01 -3.98 -10.39
C PHE A 155 -4.01 -3.02 -9.75
N GLN A 156 -5.31 -3.25 -9.98
CA GLN A 156 -6.40 -2.54 -9.33
C GLN A 156 -7.28 -3.53 -8.56
N ALA A 157 -7.53 -3.22 -7.30
CA ALA A 157 -8.39 -3.99 -6.40
C ALA A 157 -9.35 -3.07 -5.65
N GLY A 158 -10.10 -3.62 -4.72
CA GLY A 158 -10.91 -2.86 -3.77
C GLY A 158 -11.14 -3.68 -2.51
N GLN A 159 -11.39 -3.02 -1.39
CA GLN A 159 -11.70 -3.69 -0.13
C GLN A 159 -13.06 -4.39 -0.23
N GLN A 160 -13.15 -5.63 0.26
CA GLN A 160 -14.39 -6.40 0.26
C GLN A 160 -14.45 -7.30 1.50
N VAL A 161 -15.64 -7.81 1.80
CA VAL A 161 -15.84 -8.74 2.92
C VAL A 161 -15.80 -10.16 2.41
N LEU A 162 -15.10 -11.05 3.12
CA LEU A 162 -15.15 -12.49 2.97
C LEU A 162 -15.86 -13.10 4.21
N ALA A 163 -16.86 -13.94 4.01
CA ALA A 163 -17.55 -14.60 5.11
C ALA A 163 -18.11 -15.97 4.66
N PRO A 164 -18.50 -16.85 5.61
CA PRO A 164 -19.15 -18.11 5.27
C PRO A 164 -20.38 -17.88 4.41
N LYS A 165 -20.61 -18.76 3.43
CA LYS A 165 -21.77 -18.68 2.50
C LYS A 165 -23.10 -18.56 3.22
N LYS A 166 -23.25 -19.27 4.35
CA LYS A 166 -24.47 -19.27 5.18
C LYS A 166 -24.50 -18.12 6.20
N SER A 167 -23.51 -17.23 6.23
CA SER A 167 -23.47 -16.10 7.14
C SER A 167 -24.57 -15.08 6.84
N ALA A 168 -25.07 -14.41 7.87
CA ALA A 168 -25.96 -13.25 7.73
C ALA A 168 -25.22 -11.96 7.30
N VAL A 169 -23.88 -11.98 7.22
CA VAL A 169 -23.06 -10.87 6.71
C VAL A 169 -23.34 -10.70 5.22
N LYS A 170 -23.64 -9.47 4.80
CA LYS A 170 -24.01 -9.14 3.41
C LYS A 170 -22.93 -8.36 2.69
N GLY A 171 -22.06 -7.66 3.42
CA GLY A 171 -21.03 -6.80 2.88
C GLY A 171 -20.45 -5.88 3.95
N TYR A 172 -19.79 -4.82 3.52
CA TYR A 172 -19.24 -3.79 4.42
C TYR A 172 -20.35 -2.78 4.80
N ASP A 173 -21.28 -3.23 5.62
CA ASP A 173 -22.51 -2.53 6.00
C ASP A 173 -22.94 -2.89 7.43
N ALA A 174 -24.16 -2.48 7.81
CA ALA A 174 -24.71 -2.74 9.13
C ALA A 174 -24.82 -4.24 9.51
N SER A 175 -24.72 -5.16 8.56
CA SER A 175 -24.71 -6.61 8.83
C SER A 175 -23.45 -7.06 9.59
N LEU A 176 -22.43 -6.21 9.67
CA LEU A 176 -21.23 -6.43 10.48
C LEU A 176 -21.44 -6.10 11.98
N ALA A 177 -22.56 -5.50 12.37
CA ALA A 177 -22.81 -5.11 13.76
C ALA A 177 -22.70 -6.31 14.71
N GLY A 178 -21.83 -6.18 15.72
CA GLY A 178 -21.56 -7.22 16.72
C GLY A 178 -20.73 -8.39 16.23
N ARG A 179 -20.41 -8.50 14.92
CA ARG A 179 -19.61 -9.56 14.34
C ARG A 179 -18.13 -9.40 14.69
N LYS A 180 -17.46 -10.51 14.87
CA LYS A 180 -16.00 -10.57 15.00
C LYS A 180 -15.37 -10.54 13.61
N VAL A 181 -14.58 -9.50 13.33
CA VAL A 181 -13.99 -9.28 12.00
C VAL A 181 -12.47 -9.33 12.11
N CYS A 182 -11.84 -10.16 11.27
CA CYS A 182 -10.39 -10.24 11.14
C CYS A 182 -9.89 -9.37 9.98
N THR A 183 -8.72 -8.77 10.16
CA THR A 183 -7.96 -8.10 9.11
C THR A 183 -6.48 -8.09 9.42
N ALA A 184 -5.63 -7.83 8.43
CA ALA A 184 -4.19 -7.73 8.66
C ALA A 184 -3.80 -6.37 9.26
N LYS A 185 -2.97 -6.37 10.29
CA LYS A 185 -2.41 -5.15 10.88
C LYS A 185 -1.57 -4.39 9.84
N GLY A 186 -1.81 -3.06 9.71
CA GLY A 186 -1.12 -2.20 8.73
C GLY A 186 -1.63 -2.35 7.30
N SER A 187 -2.84 -2.95 7.11
CA SER A 187 -3.57 -2.95 5.85
C SER A 187 -4.53 -1.77 5.75
N THR A 188 -4.92 -1.41 4.53
CA THR A 188 -5.98 -0.42 4.26
C THR A 188 -7.35 -0.91 4.76
N ALA A 189 -7.56 -2.23 4.85
CA ALA A 189 -8.74 -2.82 5.47
C ALA A 189 -8.82 -2.51 6.99
N TYR A 190 -7.68 -2.53 7.69
CA TYR A 190 -7.63 -2.09 9.08
C TYR A 190 -8.00 -0.61 9.22
N ASP A 191 -7.45 0.24 8.35
CA ASP A 191 -7.73 1.67 8.37
C ASP A 191 -9.22 1.95 8.07
N ALA A 192 -9.82 1.20 7.13
CA ALA A 192 -11.25 1.29 6.82
C ALA A 192 -12.13 0.90 8.03
N LEU A 193 -11.82 -0.21 8.70
CA LEU A 193 -12.54 -0.65 9.91
C LEU A 193 -12.37 0.36 11.06
N ALA A 194 -11.19 0.94 11.24
CA ALA A 194 -10.94 1.97 12.24
C ALA A 194 -11.73 3.25 11.94
N ALA A 195 -11.89 3.61 10.68
CA ALA A 195 -12.68 4.77 10.26
C ALA A 195 -14.20 4.51 10.39
N LYS A 196 -14.67 3.32 10.02
CA LYS A 196 -16.12 2.98 10.06
C LYS A 196 -16.33 1.47 10.19
N SER A 197 -16.42 0.94 11.40
CA SER A 197 -16.57 -0.49 11.64
C SER A 197 -18.01 -1.02 11.47
N PHE A 198 -19.02 -0.19 11.36
CA PHE A 198 -20.44 -0.57 11.43
C PHE A 198 -20.80 -1.40 12.68
N GLY A 199 -20.07 -1.19 13.78
CA GLY A 199 -20.24 -1.95 15.02
C GLY A 199 -19.58 -3.33 15.03
N ALA A 200 -18.72 -3.62 14.06
CA ALA A 200 -17.89 -4.82 14.06
C ALA A 200 -16.87 -4.80 15.21
N LYS A 201 -16.59 -5.97 15.77
CA LYS A 201 -15.54 -6.19 16.77
C LYS A 201 -14.29 -6.66 16.04
N PHE A 202 -13.30 -5.79 15.84
CA PHE A 202 -12.07 -6.11 15.12
C PHE A 202 -10.79 -5.82 15.91
N GLU A 203 -10.87 -4.97 16.93
CA GLU A 203 -9.74 -4.70 17.82
C GLU A 203 -9.31 -5.98 18.53
N GLY A 204 -8.00 -6.27 18.54
CA GLY A 204 -7.45 -7.51 19.10
C GLY A 204 -7.63 -8.75 18.20
N LEU A 205 -8.34 -8.64 17.08
CA LEU A 205 -8.53 -9.74 16.13
C LEU A 205 -7.65 -9.59 14.87
N THR A 206 -6.67 -8.69 14.91
CA THR A 206 -5.76 -8.47 13.77
C THR A 206 -4.66 -9.53 13.72
N VAL A 207 -4.18 -9.80 12.50
CA VAL A 207 -3.11 -10.76 12.20
C VAL A 207 -1.93 -10.08 11.50
N SER A 208 -0.78 -10.74 11.45
CA SER A 208 0.40 -10.25 10.75
C SER A 208 0.38 -10.61 9.26
N SER A 209 -0.17 -11.75 8.91
CA SER A 209 -0.37 -12.23 7.54
C SER A 209 -1.85 -12.41 7.24
N GLN A 210 -2.30 -11.96 6.05
CA GLN A 210 -3.72 -11.96 5.68
C GLN A 210 -4.33 -13.38 5.68
N LEU A 211 -3.56 -14.41 5.31
CA LEU A 211 -4.06 -15.78 5.30
C LEU A 211 -4.47 -16.28 6.70
N ASP A 212 -3.84 -15.76 7.76
CA ASP A 212 -4.18 -16.17 9.14
C ASP A 212 -5.63 -15.80 9.50
N CYS A 213 -6.23 -14.82 8.81
CA CYS A 213 -7.65 -14.50 8.94
C CYS A 213 -8.54 -15.64 8.41
N LEU A 214 -8.18 -16.28 7.29
CA LEU A 214 -8.92 -17.44 6.79
C LEU A 214 -8.88 -18.59 7.78
N VAL A 215 -7.72 -18.86 8.36
CA VAL A 215 -7.59 -19.91 9.40
C VAL A 215 -8.49 -19.62 10.60
N ARG A 216 -8.51 -18.38 11.10
CA ARG A 216 -9.41 -17.97 12.18
C ARG A 216 -10.90 -18.09 11.80
N LEU A 217 -11.23 -17.80 10.55
CA LEU A 217 -12.59 -17.95 10.04
C LEU A 217 -13.02 -19.43 10.01
N GLN A 218 -12.13 -20.32 9.55
CA GLN A 218 -12.34 -21.77 9.54
C GLN A 218 -12.49 -22.37 10.94
N LEU A 219 -11.73 -21.83 11.91
CA LEU A 219 -11.84 -22.23 13.33
C LEU A 219 -13.06 -21.63 14.04
N GLY A 220 -13.85 -20.75 13.40
CA GLY A 220 -14.99 -20.09 14.01
C GLY A 220 -14.60 -19.02 15.05
N GLU A 221 -13.34 -18.60 15.09
CA GLU A 221 -12.87 -17.55 15.99
C GLU A 221 -13.36 -16.16 15.56
N VAL A 222 -13.61 -15.99 14.26
CA VAL A 222 -14.15 -14.76 13.65
C VAL A 222 -15.32 -15.09 12.71
N ASP A 223 -16.19 -14.10 12.48
CA ASP A 223 -17.39 -14.23 11.63
C ASP A 223 -17.16 -13.80 10.19
N ALA A 224 -16.17 -12.92 9.98
CA ALA A 224 -15.84 -12.37 8.66
C ALA A 224 -14.39 -11.88 8.61
N VAL A 225 -13.92 -11.68 7.39
CA VAL A 225 -12.63 -11.06 7.06
C VAL A 225 -12.87 -9.82 6.21
N VAL A 226 -12.17 -8.73 6.46
CA VAL A 226 -12.12 -7.57 5.56
C VAL A 226 -10.71 -7.49 4.98
N THR A 227 -10.63 -7.51 3.65
CA THR A 227 -9.38 -7.45 2.88
C THR A 227 -9.67 -7.03 1.45
N ASP A 228 -8.64 -6.90 0.62
CA ASP A 228 -8.81 -6.65 -0.82
C ASP A 228 -9.55 -7.83 -1.47
N ASN A 229 -10.47 -7.54 -2.39
CA ASN A 229 -11.19 -8.57 -3.16
C ASN A 229 -10.23 -9.54 -3.86
N ALA A 230 -9.09 -9.01 -4.32
CA ALA A 230 -8.02 -9.78 -4.93
C ALA A 230 -7.45 -10.88 -4.00
N LEU A 231 -7.24 -10.56 -2.72
CA LEU A 231 -6.80 -11.51 -1.70
C LEU A 231 -7.95 -12.41 -1.22
N ALA A 232 -9.16 -11.84 -1.06
CA ALA A 232 -10.35 -12.58 -0.66
C ALA A 232 -10.70 -13.67 -1.68
N ALA A 233 -10.57 -13.38 -2.98
CA ALA A 233 -10.77 -14.36 -4.05
C ALA A 233 -9.84 -15.57 -3.92
N GLY A 234 -8.54 -15.31 -3.68
CA GLY A 234 -7.57 -16.38 -3.42
C GLY A 234 -7.85 -17.18 -2.15
N GLN A 235 -8.43 -16.55 -1.11
CA GLN A 235 -8.88 -17.24 0.11
C GLN A 235 -10.13 -18.11 -0.16
N ALA A 236 -11.10 -17.58 -0.91
CA ALA A 236 -12.30 -18.31 -1.31
C ALA A 236 -11.98 -19.51 -2.21
N ALA A 237 -10.93 -19.41 -3.03
CA ALA A 237 -10.45 -20.52 -3.85
C ALA A 237 -9.86 -21.68 -3.02
N GLN A 238 -9.36 -21.38 -1.83
CA GLN A 238 -8.83 -22.39 -0.90
C GLN A 238 -9.89 -22.99 0.02
N ASP A 239 -11.03 -22.33 0.18
CA ASP A 239 -12.11 -22.78 1.06
C ASP A 239 -13.48 -22.58 0.40
N PRO A 240 -14.12 -23.67 -0.08
CA PRO A 240 -15.41 -23.58 -0.73
C PRO A 240 -16.58 -23.23 0.21
N ALA A 241 -16.36 -23.15 1.52
CA ALA A 241 -17.38 -22.78 2.49
C ALA A 241 -17.56 -21.26 2.63
N VAL A 242 -16.63 -20.47 2.11
CA VAL A 242 -16.65 -19.01 2.18
C VAL A 242 -16.91 -18.39 0.81
N GLU A 243 -17.30 -17.13 0.78
CA GLU A 243 -17.51 -16.33 -0.43
C GLU A 243 -17.30 -14.84 -0.15
N LEU A 244 -17.04 -14.07 -1.19
CA LEU A 244 -17.03 -12.62 -1.14
C LEU A 244 -18.47 -12.11 -0.95
N LYS A 245 -18.66 -11.16 -0.05
CA LYS A 245 -19.95 -10.58 0.30
C LYS A 245 -20.03 -9.10 -0.09
N GLY A 246 -21.08 -8.75 -0.79
CA GLY A 246 -21.28 -7.40 -1.34
C GLY A 246 -20.29 -7.08 -2.46
N GLU A 247 -20.32 -5.82 -2.89
CA GLU A 247 -19.36 -5.30 -3.86
C GLU A 247 -18.11 -4.73 -3.16
N PRO A 248 -16.99 -4.59 -3.86
CA PRO A 248 -15.84 -3.82 -3.35
C PRO A 248 -16.27 -2.40 -2.99
N PHE A 249 -15.90 -1.93 -1.81
CA PHE A 249 -16.32 -0.61 -1.28
C PHE A 249 -15.24 0.48 -1.36
N THR A 250 -14.05 0.14 -1.88
CA THR A 250 -12.97 1.07 -2.20
C THR A 250 -12.41 0.78 -3.58
N GLN A 251 -11.61 1.71 -4.10
CA GLN A 251 -10.75 1.50 -5.25
C GLN A 251 -9.31 1.59 -4.77
N GLU A 252 -8.52 0.56 -5.01
CA GLU A 252 -7.14 0.46 -4.55
C GLU A 252 -6.20 0.10 -5.68
N TYR A 253 -5.07 0.79 -5.76
CA TYR A 253 -4.04 0.54 -6.75
C TYR A 253 -2.81 -0.07 -6.09
N TYR A 254 -2.38 -1.25 -6.54
CA TYR A 254 -1.15 -1.86 -6.07
C TYR A 254 0.06 -1.32 -6.84
N GLY A 255 1.07 -0.86 -6.10
CA GLY A 255 2.35 -0.43 -6.65
C GLY A 255 3.51 -1.22 -6.08
N ILE A 256 4.61 -1.29 -6.84
CA ILE A 256 5.89 -1.78 -6.33
C ILE A 256 6.47 -0.68 -5.45
N ALA A 257 6.68 -0.97 -4.17
CA ALA A 257 7.24 -0.01 -3.24
C ALA A 257 8.76 -0.13 -3.16
N VAL A 258 9.43 1.01 -3.07
CA VAL A 258 10.88 1.14 -2.87
C VAL A 258 11.17 2.15 -1.77
N LYS A 259 12.39 2.20 -1.27
CA LYS A 259 12.81 3.21 -0.32
C LYS A 259 12.61 4.61 -0.92
N LEU A 260 12.12 5.54 -0.12
CA LEU A 260 11.99 6.95 -0.49
C LEU A 260 13.34 7.52 -0.96
N GLY A 261 13.35 8.25 -2.09
CA GLY A 261 14.54 8.81 -2.71
C GLY A 261 15.29 7.85 -3.67
N SER A 262 14.79 6.64 -3.92
CA SER A 262 15.33 5.72 -4.94
C SER A 262 14.64 5.95 -6.30
N ASP A 263 14.72 7.18 -6.80
CA ASP A 263 13.99 7.62 -8.01
C ASP A 263 14.44 6.90 -9.28
N ASP A 264 15.72 6.57 -9.37
CA ASP A 264 16.28 5.74 -10.45
C ASP A 264 15.61 4.37 -10.51
N LEU A 265 15.43 3.72 -9.36
CA LEU A 265 14.75 2.43 -9.26
C LEU A 265 13.25 2.57 -9.58
N VAL A 266 12.55 3.62 -9.10
CA VAL A 266 11.15 3.87 -9.47
C VAL A 266 10.99 4.00 -10.99
N ARG A 267 11.85 4.79 -11.65
CA ARG A 267 11.81 4.99 -13.10
C ARG A 267 12.08 3.70 -13.87
N ARG A 268 13.02 2.87 -13.40
CA ARG A 268 13.30 1.55 -13.98
C ARG A 268 12.12 0.59 -13.80
N LEU A 269 11.50 0.57 -12.60
CA LEU A 269 10.30 -0.22 -12.36
C LEU A 269 9.14 0.19 -13.28
N ASN A 270 8.97 1.48 -13.52
CA ASN A 270 7.95 1.98 -14.43
C ASN A 270 8.22 1.58 -15.89
N HIS A 271 9.49 1.57 -16.33
CA HIS A 271 9.87 1.02 -17.63
C HIS A 271 9.51 -0.48 -17.73
N VAL A 272 9.89 -1.28 -16.74
CA VAL A 272 9.53 -2.72 -16.70
C VAL A 272 8.00 -2.92 -16.71
N LEU A 273 7.25 -2.07 -16.01
CA LEU A 273 5.79 -2.17 -15.98
C LEU A 273 5.15 -1.72 -17.31
N ASP A 274 5.74 -0.78 -18.04
CA ASP A 274 5.26 -0.42 -19.36
C ASP A 274 5.45 -1.60 -20.33
N ASP A 275 6.63 -2.19 -20.38
CA ASP A 275 6.88 -3.40 -21.18
C ASP A 275 5.99 -4.59 -20.75
N TYR A 276 5.72 -4.71 -19.44
CA TYR A 276 4.88 -5.78 -18.89
C TYR A 276 3.40 -5.65 -19.30
N ARG A 277 2.92 -4.42 -19.53
CA ARG A 277 1.56 -4.11 -20.01
C ARG A 277 1.41 -4.27 -21.52
N GLU A 278 2.51 -4.18 -22.28
CA GLU A 278 2.47 -4.26 -23.73
C GLU A 278 2.00 -5.63 -24.25
N GLY A 279 1.48 -5.65 -25.48
CA GLY A 279 1.10 -6.87 -26.17
C GLY A 279 -0.36 -7.29 -26.00
N GLY A 280 -1.21 -6.47 -25.36
CA GLY A 280 -2.65 -6.76 -25.22
C GLY A 280 -2.90 -8.12 -24.57
N ASP A 281 -3.81 -8.93 -25.13
CA ASP A 281 -4.19 -10.26 -24.59
C ASP A 281 -3.03 -11.26 -24.55
N ASP A 282 -2.04 -11.10 -25.42
CA ASP A 282 -0.83 -11.93 -25.46
C ASP A 282 0.34 -11.35 -24.67
N GLY A 283 0.15 -10.19 -24.05
CA GLY A 283 1.15 -9.51 -23.24
C GLY A 283 1.50 -10.23 -21.95
N PRO A 284 2.67 -9.93 -21.35
CA PRO A 284 3.12 -10.55 -20.12
C PRO A 284 2.12 -10.43 -18.97
N TRP A 285 1.50 -9.25 -18.82
CA TRP A 285 0.52 -8.98 -17.77
C TRP A 285 -0.73 -9.85 -17.90
N MET A 286 -1.32 -9.90 -19.10
CA MET A 286 -2.52 -10.70 -19.36
C MET A 286 -2.23 -12.21 -19.26
N LYS A 287 -1.04 -12.66 -19.64
CA LYS A 287 -0.60 -14.05 -19.41
C LYS A 287 -0.48 -14.39 -17.93
N ALA A 288 0.11 -13.48 -17.13
CA ALA A 288 0.20 -13.67 -15.68
C ALA A 288 -1.20 -13.64 -15.03
N TYR A 289 -2.07 -12.71 -15.43
CA TYR A 289 -3.45 -12.67 -14.99
C TYR A 289 -4.20 -13.96 -15.35
N GLY A 290 -4.11 -14.40 -16.60
CA GLY A 290 -4.73 -15.64 -17.07
C GLY A 290 -4.27 -16.88 -16.31
N LYS A 291 -2.96 -16.94 -16.00
CA LYS A 291 -2.33 -18.05 -15.28
C LYS A 291 -2.75 -18.09 -13.80
N TRP A 292 -2.80 -16.93 -13.15
CA TRP A 292 -2.87 -16.87 -11.70
C TRP A 292 -4.23 -16.43 -11.15
N LEU A 293 -4.91 -15.50 -11.82
CA LEU A 293 -6.00 -14.76 -11.18
C LEU A 293 -7.36 -14.93 -11.85
N LYS A 294 -7.41 -15.17 -13.15
CA LYS A 294 -8.63 -15.12 -13.96
C LYS A 294 -9.74 -16.03 -13.43
N ASP A 295 -9.40 -17.20 -12.92
CA ASP A 295 -10.40 -18.18 -12.45
C ASP A 295 -11.12 -17.71 -11.19
N ASP A 296 -10.40 -17.02 -10.28
CA ASP A 296 -10.94 -16.59 -8.99
C ASP A 296 -11.37 -15.12 -8.99
N LEU A 297 -10.82 -14.33 -9.91
CA LEU A 297 -11.07 -12.89 -10.05
C LEU A 297 -11.32 -12.56 -11.53
N PRO A 298 -12.42 -13.03 -12.11
CA PRO A 298 -12.74 -12.82 -13.53
C PRO A 298 -13.14 -11.36 -13.82
N GLY A 299 -13.21 -11.00 -15.12
CA GLY A 299 -13.74 -9.72 -15.58
C GLY A 299 -12.71 -8.59 -15.71
N ILE A 300 -11.42 -8.88 -15.54
CA ILE A 300 -10.36 -7.90 -15.80
C ILE A 300 -9.90 -8.07 -17.25
N GLU A 301 -10.11 -7.04 -18.05
CA GLU A 301 -9.86 -7.06 -19.50
C GLU A 301 -8.46 -6.51 -19.84
N LYS A 302 -7.89 -5.68 -19.00
CA LYS A 302 -6.59 -5.04 -19.21
C LYS A 302 -5.93 -4.61 -17.90
N PRO A 303 -4.58 -4.43 -17.90
CA PRO A 303 -3.89 -3.84 -16.77
C PRO A 303 -4.34 -2.39 -16.51
N PRO A 304 -4.15 -1.86 -15.29
CA PRO A 304 -4.39 -0.45 -15.01
C PRO A 304 -3.46 0.44 -15.84
N GLU A 305 -4.03 1.54 -16.37
CA GLU A 305 -3.27 2.53 -17.12
C GLU A 305 -2.23 3.23 -16.21
N PRO A 306 -0.99 3.42 -16.68
CA PRO A 306 0.02 4.12 -15.90
C PRO A 306 -0.33 5.61 -15.77
N LYS A 307 -0.16 6.16 -14.58
CA LYS A 307 -0.29 7.58 -14.31
C LYS A 307 1.06 8.16 -13.92
N TYR A 308 1.50 9.20 -14.63
CA TYR A 308 2.77 9.87 -14.37
C TYR A 308 2.57 11.27 -13.79
N ARG A 309 3.52 11.71 -12.95
CA ARG A 309 3.59 13.11 -12.49
C ARG A 309 4.18 13.96 -13.60
N ASP A 310 3.68 15.17 -13.74
CA ASP A 310 4.37 16.20 -14.49
C ASP A 310 5.64 16.58 -13.71
N ASN A 311 6.80 16.59 -14.37
CA ASN A 311 8.09 16.90 -13.75
C ASN A 311 8.17 18.36 -13.34
#